data_5315b4cc9fa5a2378cca2afe7c161470
#
_entry.id   5315b4cc9fa5a2378cca2afe7c161470
#
_cell.length_a   1.000
_cell.length_b   1.000
_cell.length_c   1.000
_cell.angle_alpha   90.00
_cell.angle_beta   90.00
_cell.angle_gamma   90.00
#
_symmetry.space_group_name_H-M   'P 1'
#
loop_
_entity.id
_entity.type
_entity.pdbx_description
1 polymer ?
#
loop_
_entity_poly.entity_id
_entity_poly.type
_entity_poly.pdbx_seq_one_letter_code
_entity_poly.pdbx_strand_id
1 'polypeptide(L)'
;MEHTVETAVRALDNVIDLNFYPLEYARLTNHKYRSIGLGVSGYHHMLAKRGIRWESEEHLTFADAVFERINYAAIRADTALAREKGCYALFEGSDWQTGAYFEKRGYTSDKWRALADTVAAQGMRNAYLLAVAPTSSTSILSGTTAGIDPVMRRFFLEEKKGSILPRVAPELSLDTWWYYKAAHLIDQSWSVRAAGVRQRHIDQAQSMNLYITNDYTMRQVLALYLDAWRSGVKTIYYIRSKSLEVEDCESCAS
;
A
#
# COMPACT_ATOMS: atom_id res chain seq x y z
N MET A 1 5.51 -5.25 -14.96
CA MET A 1 4.82 -5.33 -13.65
C MET A 1 4.60 -6.78 -13.20
N GLU A 2 3.95 -7.65 -13.97
CA GLU A 2 3.68 -9.04 -13.55
C GLU A 2 4.95 -9.81 -13.18
N HIS A 3 5.94 -9.86 -14.06
CA HIS A 3 7.23 -10.48 -13.78
C HIS A 3 7.92 -9.92 -12.50
N THR A 4 7.82 -8.61 -12.26
CA THR A 4 8.36 -7.99 -11.05
C THR A 4 7.63 -8.50 -9.80
N VAL A 5 6.29 -8.62 -9.86
CA VAL A 5 5.48 -9.16 -8.77
C VAL A 5 5.82 -10.63 -8.51
N GLU A 6 5.95 -11.44 -9.55
CA GLU A 6 6.34 -12.86 -9.45
C GLU A 6 7.70 -13.03 -8.77
N THR A 7 8.68 -12.23 -9.19
CA THR A 7 10.02 -12.24 -8.59
C THR A 7 9.98 -11.81 -7.11
N ALA A 8 9.20 -10.77 -6.79
CA ALA A 8 9.08 -10.25 -5.44
C ALA A 8 8.38 -11.26 -4.50
N VAL A 9 7.30 -11.89 -4.93
CA VAL A 9 6.60 -12.94 -4.15
C VAL A 9 7.55 -14.10 -3.85
N ARG A 10 8.28 -14.60 -4.86
CA ARG A 10 9.28 -15.64 -4.67
C ARG A 10 10.40 -15.23 -3.71
N ALA A 11 10.90 -14.00 -3.84
CA ALA A 11 11.96 -13.49 -2.96
C ALA A 11 11.48 -13.42 -1.50
N LEU A 12 10.26 -12.90 -1.27
CA LEU A 12 9.68 -12.82 0.06
C LEU A 12 9.39 -14.20 0.67
N ASP A 13 8.92 -15.17 -0.12
CA ASP A 13 8.75 -16.55 0.35
C ASP A 13 10.11 -17.17 0.76
N ASN A 14 11.16 -16.95 -0.02
CA ASN A 14 12.50 -17.45 0.30
C ASN A 14 13.06 -16.82 1.59
N VAL A 15 12.76 -15.56 1.88
CA VAL A 15 13.18 -14.90 3.13
C VAL A 15 12.65 -15.66 4.36
N ILE A 16 11.43 -16.21 4.32
CA ILE A 16 10.87 -16.99 5.43
C ILE A 16 11.74 -18.21 5.74
N ASP A 17 12.25 -18.88 4.73
CA ASP A 17 13.06 -20.09 4.89
C ASP A 17 14.53 -19.76 5.26
N LEU A 18 15.06 -18.63 4.76
CA LEU A 18 16.46 -18.24 4.97
C LEU A 18 16.70 -17.42 6.23
N ASN A 19 15.63 -16.87 6.83
CA ASN A 19 15.75 -15.99 7.97
C ASN A 19 16.14 -16.73 9.26
N PHE A 20 16.93 -16.06 10.09
CA PHE A 20 17.21 -16.52 11.45
C PHE A 20 16.07 -16.11 12.39
N TYR A 21 15.55 -17.06 13.14
CA TYR A 21 14.49 -16.83 14.12
C TYR A 21 15.05 -17.00 15.55
N PRO A 22 15.27 -15.90 16.28
CA PRO A 22 15.81 -15.98 17.66
C PRO A 22 14.81 -16.59 18.65
N LEU A 23 13.52 -16.59 18.31
CA LEU A 23 12.45 -17.15 19.12
C LEU A 23 11.74 -18.27 18.36
N GLU A 24 11.60 -19.42 19.00
CA GLU A 24 10.95 -20.59 18.40
C GLU A 24 9.49 -20.33 18.01
N TYR A 25 8.74 -19.57 18.81
CA TYR A 25 7.36 -19.18 18.48
C TYR A 25 7.28 -18.37 17.19
N ALA A 26 8.23 -17.47 16.97
CA ALA A 26 8.31 -16.72 15.72
C ALA A 26 8.57 -17.65 14.53
N ARG A 27 9.50 -18.60 14.66
CA ARG A 27 9.78 -19.61 13.63
C ARG A 27 8.53 -20.44 13.32
N LEU A 28 7.88 -20.99 14.33
CA LEU A 28 6.67 -21.81 14.17
C LEU A 28 5.55 -21.05 13.46
N THR A 29 5.27 -19.81 13.86
CA THR A 29 4.23 -18.97 13.26
C THR A 29 4.54 -18.63 11.81
N ASN A 30 5.78 -18.18 11.53
CA ASN A 30 6.19 -17.83 10.17
C ASN A 30 6.14 -19.04 9.22
N HIS A 31 6.61 -20.20 9.64
CA HIS A 31 6.54 -21.40 8.80
C HIS A 31 5.11 -21.95 8.65
N LYS A 32 4.24 -21.77 9.67
CA LYS A 32 2.86 -22.23 9.63
C LYS A 32 1.98 -21.44 8.66
N TYR A 33 2.07 -20.11 8.72
CA TYR A 33 1.26 -19.20 7.88
C TYR A 33 1.98 -18.74 6.63
N ARG A 34 3.29 -18.67 6.66
CA ARG A 34 4.12 -18.13 5.58
C ARG A 34 3.63 -16.77 5.07
N SER A 35 3.24 -15.88 5.99
CA SER A 35 2.69 -14.59 5.63
C SER A 35 3.78 -13.69 5.04
N ILE A 36 3.54 -13.13 3.87
CA ILE A 36 4.37 -12.10 3.24
C ILE A 36 3.59 -10.80 3.13
N GLY A 37 4.26 -9.70 2.87
CA GLY A 37 3.64 -8.38 2.74
C GLY A 37 4.24 -7.62 1.56
N LEU A 38 3.86 -7.98 0.33
CA LEU A 38 4.24 -7.21 -0.84
C LEU A 38 3.44 -5.92 -0.89
N GLY A 39 4.13 -4.78 -0.97
CA GLY A 39 3.54 -3.46 -1.08
C GLY A 39 4.16 -2.65 -2.22
N VAL A 40 3.85 -1.36 -2.23
CA VAL A 40 4.31 -0.41 -3.23
C VAL A 40 4.92 0.82 -2.58
N SER A 41 5.88 1.44 -3.26
CA SER A 41 6.31 2.82 -3.06
C SER A 41 6.16 3.58 -4.37
N GLY A 42 6.24 4.92 -4.31
CA GLY A 42 6.13 5.73 -5.52
C GLY A 42 4.71 5.96 -6.02
N TYR A 43 3.70 5.79 -5.18
CA TYR A 43 2.32 5.90 -5.63
C TYR A 43 1.97 7.31 -6.11
N HIS A 44 2.30 8.36 -5.33
CA HIS A 44 2.06 9.75 -5.76
C HIS A 44 2.93 10.14 -6.96
N HIS A 45 4.18 9.64 -7.02
CA HIS A 45 5.05 9.81 -8.19
C HIS A 45 4.42 9.23 -9.45
N MET A 46 3.86 8.02 -9.36
CA MET A 46 3.18 7.37 -10.48
C MET A 46 1.95 8.17 -10.95
N LEU A 47 1.14 8.71 -10.03
CA LEU A 47 0.01 9.57 -10.37
C LEU A 47 0.48 10.84 -11.10
N ALA A 48 1.52 11.51 -10.59
CA ALA A 48 2.07 12.71 -11.21
C ALA A 48 2.60 12.44 -12.62
N LYS A 49 3.33 11.33 -12.82
CA LYS A 49 3.79 10.91 -14.17
C LYS A 49 2.66 10.61 -15.15
N ARG A 50 1.52 10.19 -14.64
CA ARG A 50 0.32 9.89 -15.44
C ARG A 50 -0.57 11.11 -15.66
N GLY A 51 -0.25 12.25 -15.06
CA GLY A 51 -1.09 13.43 -15.12
C GLY A 51 -2.42 13.28 -14.35
N ILE A 52 -2.45 12.43 -13.33
CA ILE A 52 -3.64 12.14 -12.53
C ILE A 52 -3.59 12.97 -11.24
N ARG A 53 -4.64 13.75 -11.00
CA ARG A 53 -4.78 14.53 -9.76
C ARG A 53 -5.21 13.62 -8.61
N TRP A 54 -4.68 13.86 -7.42
CA TRP A 54 -5.05 13.12 -6.21
C TRP A 54 -6.56 13.18 -5.93
N GLU A 55 -7.15 14.34 -6.03
CA GLU A 55 -8.58 14.59 -5.81
C GLU A 55 -9.35 14.44 -7.13
N SER A 56 -9.48 13.21 -7.65
CA SER A 56 -10.20 12.94 -8.89
C SER A 56 -10.76 11.51 -8.93
N GLU A 57 -11.86 11.31 -9.64
CA GLU A 57 -12.40 9.97 -9.90
C GLU A 57 -11.44 9.13 -10.76
N GLU A 58 -10.65 9.75 -11.61
CA GLU A 58 -9.60 9.08 -12.38
C GLU A 58 -8.57 8.42 -11.47
N HIS A 59 -8.20 9.08 -10.36
CA HIS A 59 -7.32 8.48 -9.34
C HIS A 59 -7.93 7.21 -8.74
N LEU A 60 -9.23 7.21 -8.41
CA LEU A 60 -9.89 6.02 -7.85
C LEU A 60 -9.93 4.87 -8.84
N THR A 61 -10.29 5.15 -10.10
CA THR A 61 -10.28 4.18 -11.19
C THR A 61 -8.87 3.60 -11.43
N PHE A 62 -7.86 4.47 -11.41
CA PHE A 62 -6.47 4.07 -11.58
C PHE A 62 -5.98 3.21 -10.41
N ALA A 63 -6.35 3.58 -9.17
CA ALA A 63 -6.03 2.82 -7.96
C ALA A 63 -6.59 1.39 -8.04
N ASP A 64 -7.87 1.26 -8.41
CA ASP A 64 -8.54 -0.03 -8.58
C ASP A 64 -7.79 -0.91 -9.60
N ALA A 65 -7.57 -0.39 -10.79
CA ALA A 65 -6.93 -1.14 -11.88
C ALA A 65 -5.49 -1.58 -11.55
N VAL A 66 -4.69 -0.72 -10.91
CA VAL A 66 -3.30 -1.05 -10.57
C VAL A 66 -3.24 -2.09 -9.47
N PHE A 67 -4.01 -1.94 -8.39
CA PHE A 67 -3.98 -2.87 -7.26
C PHE A 67 -4.66 -4.20 -7.59
N GLU A 68 -5.71 -4.20 -8.43
CA GLU A 68 -6.28 -5.43 -8.99
C GLU A 68 -5.21 -6.23 -9.75
N ARG A 69 -4.44 -5.56 -10.62
CA ARG A 69 -3.40 -6.21 -11.40
C ARG A 69 -2.26 -6.77 -10.55
N ILE A 70 -1.86 -6.02 -9.51
CA ILE A 70 -0.84 -6.50 -8.55
C ILE A 70 -1.36 -7.73 -7.80
N ASN A 71 -2.58 -7.69 -7.29
CA ASN A 71 -3.18 -8.79 -6.55
C ASN A 71 -3.34 -10.04 -7.40
N TYR A 72 -3.85 -9.90 -8.62
CA TYR A 72 -3.98 -11.00 -9.57
C TYR A 72 -2.63 -11.67 -9.86
N ALA A 73 -1.60 -10.87 -10.13
CA ALA A 73 -0.27 -11.37 -10.40
C ALA A 73 0.36 -12.04 -9.17
N ALA A 74 0.13 -11.50 -7.96
CA ALA A 74 0.64 -12.08 -6.72
C ALA A 74 0.01 -13.44 -6.43
N ILE A 75 -1.32 -13.57 -6.54
CA ILE A 75 -2.02 -14.84 -6.33
C ILE A 75 -1.55 -15.89 -7.35
N ARG A 76 -1.44 -15.53 -8.62
CA ARG A 76 -0.94 -16.43 -9.67
C ARG A 76 0.48 -16.92 -9.38
N ALA A 77 1.36 -16.00 -8.96
CA ALA A 77 2.74 -16.34 -8.61
C ALA A 77 2.82 -17.26 -7.40
N ASP A 78 2.00 -16.99 -6.39
CA ASP A 78 1.97 -17.74 -5.16
C ASP A 78 1.42 -19.16 -5.36
N THR A 79 0.38 -19.32 -6.17
CA THR A 79 -0.14 -20.63 -6.59
C THR A 79 0.91 -21.44 -7.37
N ALA A 80 1.69 -20.79 -8.23
CA ALA A 80 2.80 -21.48 -8.90
C ALA A 80 3.88 -21.93 -7.90
N LEU A 81 4.18 -21.13 -6.87
CA LEU A 81 5.07 -21.53 -5.78
C LEU A 81 4.51 -22.68 -4.95
N ALA A 82 3.19 -22.69 -4.68
CA ALA A 82 2.55 -23.79 -3.97
C ALA A 82 2.72 -25.13 -4.71
N ARG A 83 2.59 -25.12 -6.03
CA ARG A 83 2.85 -26.29 -6.87
C ARG A 83 4.31 -26.74 -6.82
N GLU A 84 5.25 -25.82 -6.72
CA GLU A 84 6.69 -26.11 -6.68
C GLU A 84 7.17 -26.56 -5.30
N LYS A 85 6.67 -25.93 -4.22
CA LYS A 85 7.21 -26.04 -2.86
C LYS A 85 6.22 -26.55 -1.81
N GLY A 86 4.98 -26.81 -2.21
CA GLY A 86 3.87 -27.16 -1.31
C GLY A 86 3.14 -25.96 -0.72
N CYS A 87 1.94 -26.20 -0.23
CA CYS A 87 1.08 -25.20 0.38
C CYS A 87 1.54 -24.81 1.79
N TYR A 88 1.07 -23.66 2.28
CA TYR A 88 1.19 -23.38 3.72
C TYR A 88 0.29 -24.33 4.54
N ALA A 89 0.66 -24.58 5.81
CA ALA A 89 0.10 -25.66 6.62
C ALA A 89 -1.41 -25.57 6.89
N LEU A 90 -2.00 -24.40 6.80
CA LEU A 90 -3.43 -24.15 7.07
C LEU A 90 -4.22 -23.81 5.80
N PHE A 91 -3.79 -24.28 4.66
CA PHE A 91 -4.50 -24.05 3.39
C PHE A 91 -5.86 -24.75 3.36
N GLU A 92 -5.93 -25.96 3.88
CA GLU A 92 -7.16 -26.74 3.91
C GLU A 92 -8.24 -26.05 4.75
N GLY A 93 -9.44 -25.88 4.19
CA GLY A 93 -10.56 -25.15 4.80
C GLY A 93 -10.42 -23.62 4.83
N SER A 94 -9.34 -23.07 4.28
CA SER A 94 -9.14 -21.62 4.22
C SER A 94 -10.07 -20.93 3.22
N ASP A 95 -10.20 -19.60 3.36
CA ASP A 95 -10.90 -18.75 2.38
C ASP A 95 -10.31 -18.87 0.95
N TRP A 96 -9.04 -19.24 0.84
CA TRP A 96 -8.41 -19.51 -0.44
C TRP A 96 -8.95 -20.76 -1.10
N GLN A 97 -8.98 -21.88 -0.36
CA GLN A 97 -9.46 -23.16 -0.87
C GLN A 97 -10.96 -23.14 -1.18
N THR A 98 -11.74 -22.53 -0.30
CA THR A 98 -13.21 -22.47 -0.43
C THR A 98 -13.68 -21.47 -1.49
N GLY A 99 -12.81 -20.58 -1.98
CA GLY A 99 -13.15 -19.49 -2.89
C GLY A 99 -13.73 -18.26 -2.19
N ALA A 100 -13.97 -18.29 -0.88
CA ALA A 100 -14.53 -17.18 -0.12
C ALA A 100 -13.69 -15.88 -0.20
N TYR A 101 -12.37 -16.01 -0.41
CA TYR A 101 -11.51 -14.87 -0.67
C TYR A 101 -11.96 -14.05 -1.88
N PHE A 102 -12.31 -14.71 -2.97
CA PHE A 102 -12.72 -14.09 -4.24
C PHE A 102 -14.14 -13.53 -4.14
N GLU A 103 -15.04 -14.27 -3.51
CA GLU A 103 -16.45 -13.86 -3.31
C GLU A 103 -16.55 -12.59 -2.45
N LYS A 104 -15.88 -12.56 -1.29
CA LYS A 104 -15.86 -11.40 -0.38
C LYS A 104 -15.34 -10.11 -1.05
N ARG A 105 -14.55 -10.24 -2.12
CA ARG A 105 -13.99 -9.12 -2.88
C ARG A 105 -14.74 -8.81 -4.17
N GLY A 106 -15.79 -9.59 -4.48
CA GLY A 106 -16.59 -9.40 -5.68
C GLY A 106 -15.82 -9.65 -6.98
N TYR A 107 -14.90 -10.61 -6.98
CA TYR A 107 -14.14 -11.02 -8.16
C TYR A 107 -14.94 -12.02 -8.99
N THR A 108 -15.78 -11.51 -9.91
CA THR A 108 -16.75 -12.32 -10.64
C THR A 108 -16.45 -12.53 -12.12
N SER A 109 -15.41 -11.88 -12.67
CA SER A 109 -15.05 -12.06 -14.09
C SER A 109 -14.44 -13.45 -14.34
N ASP A 110 -14.50 -13.91 -15.60
CA ASP A 110 -14.01 -15.24 -15.99
C ASP A 110 -12.53 -15.44 -15.65
N LYS A 111 -11.69 -14.39 -15.82
CA LYS A 111 -10.28 -14.46 -15.40
C LYS A 111 -10.11 -14.74 -13.91
N TRP A 112 -10.97 -14.15 -13.07
CA TRP A 112 -10.92 -14.34 -11.64
C TRP A 112 -11.48 -15.70 -11.21
N ARG A 113 -12.55 -16.19 -11.87
CA ARG A 113 -13.08 -17.54 -11.65
C ARG A 113 -12.03 -18.60 -11.99
N ALA A 114 -11.40 -18.49 -13.18
CA ALA A 114 -10.34 -19.42 -13.59
C ALA A 114 -9.14 -19.41 -12.61
N LEU A 115 -8.80 -18.24 -12.04
CA LEU A 115 -7.76 -18.17 -11.03
C LEU A 115 -8.20 -18.81 -9.72
N ALA A 116 -9.46 -18.61 -9.29
CA ALA A 116 -10.02 -19.22 -8.08
C ALA A 116 -10.02 -20.75 -8.20
N ASP A 117 -10.43 -21.32 -9.35
CA ASP A 117 -10.38 -22.75 -9.64
C ASP A 117 -8.94 -23.28 -9.58
N THR A 118 -7.99 -22.49 -10.11
CA THR A 118 -6.56 -22.84 -10.06
C THR A 118 -6.04 -22.86 -8.63
N VAL A 119 -6.41 -21.87 -7.82
CA VAL A 119 -6.04 -21.77 -6.40
C VAL A 119 -6.64 -22.97 -5.62
N ALA A 120 -7.90 -23.28 -5.82
CA ALA A 120 -8.56 -24.41 -5.16
C ALA A 120 -7.86 -25.75 -5.48
N ALA A 121 -7.43 -25.93 -6.73
CA ALA A 121 -6.80 -27.16 -7.21
C ALA A 121 -5.31 -27.29 -6.84
N GLN A 122 -4.55 -26.18 -6.89
CA GLN A 122 -3.08 -26.17 -6.74
C GLN A 122 -2.61 -25.66 -5.38
N GLY A 123 -3.46 -24.90 -4.68
CA GLY A 123 -3.16 -24.32 -3.38
C GLY A 123 -2.48 -22.95 -3.42
N MET A 124 -2.17 -22.46 -2.22
CA MET A 124 -1.40 -21.24 -1.96
C MET A 124 -0.17 -21.57 -1.12
N ARG A 125 0.97 -20.97 -1.48
CA ARG A 125 2.23 -21.11 -0.72
C ARG A 125 2.22 -20.26 0.55
N ASN A 126 1.64 -19.08 0.49
CA ASN A 126 1.61 -18.07 1.54
C ASN A 126 0.16 -17.75 1.94
N ALA A 127 -0.14 -17.66 3.24
CA ALA A 127 -1.50 -17.38 3.72
C ALA A 127 -1.94 -15.96 3.44
N TYR A 128 -1.00 -14.99 3.41
CA TYR A 128 -1.23 -13.57 3.12
C TYR A 128 -0.15 -13.06 2.18
N LEU A 129 -0.53 -12.19 1.24
CA LEU A 129 0.35 -11.75 0.15
C LEU A 129 0.65 -10.25 0.17
N LEU A 130 -0.36 -9.40 0.34
CA LEU A 130 -0.22 -7.95 0.14
C LEU A 130 -0.37 -7.17 1.44
N ALA A 131 0.61 -6.31 1.72
CA ALA A 131 0.56 -5.29 2.75
C ALA A 131 1.34 -4.07 2.27
N VAL A 132 0.86 -2.86 2.58
CA VAL A 132 1.56 -1.64 2.18
C VAL A 132 2.24 -1.01 3.38
N ALA A 133 3.57 -1.08 3.38
CA ALA A 133 4.42 -0.46 4.39
C ALA A 133 4.68 1.03 4.10
N PRO A 134 5.12 1.83 5.10
CA PRO A 134 5.41 3.27 4.91
C PRO A 134 6.55 3.57 3.93
N THR A 135 7.54 2.73 3.84
CA THR A 135 8.71 2.79 2.93
C THR A 135 9.51 4.11 2.95
N SER A 136 9.49 4.86 4.06
CA SER A 136 10.08 6.20 4.13
C SER A 136 11.58 6.27 3.82
N SER A 137 12.36 5.23 4.14
CA SER A 137 13.80 5.18 3.83
C SER A 137 14.07 4.52 2.49
N THR A 138 13.38 3.43 2.16
CA THR A 138 13.60 2.68 0.91
C THR A 138 13.14 3.46 -0.32
N SER A 139 12.10 4.29 -0.20
CA SER A 139 11.67 5.17 -1.29
C SER A 139 12.72 6.21 -1.68
N ILE A 140 13.53 6.66 -0.71
CA ILE A 140 14.64 7.56 -0.98
C ILE A 140 15.70 6.89 -1.86
N LEU A 141 16.09 5.66 -1.49
CA LEU A 141 17.04 4.87 -2.27
C LEU A 141 16.54 4.60 -3.69
N SER A 142 15.23 4.44 -3.84
CA SER A 142 14.58 4.20 -5.13
C SER A 142 14.27 5.49 -5.92
N GLY A 143 14.57 6.68 -5.38
CA GLY A 143 14.30 7.97 -6.02
C GLY A 143 12.80 8.24 -6.26
N THR A 144 11.94 7.79 -5.34
CA THR A 144 10.47 7.91 -5.51
C THR A 144 9.76 8.37 -4.22
N THR A 145 8.42 8.51 -4.26
CA THR A 145 7.62 8.89 -3.09
C THR A 145 7.42 7.72 -2.14
N ALA A 146 7.23 7.99 -0.85
CA ALA A 146 7.03 6.96 0.17
C ALA A 146 5.63 6.32 0.07
N GLY A 147 5.60 5.00 0.06
CA GLY A 147 4.37 4.19 0.12
C GLY A 147 3.27 4.66 -0.82
N ILE A 148 2.08 4.81 -0.23
CA ILE A 148 0.84 5.22 -0.89
C ILE A 148 0.39 6.63 -0.50
N ASP A 149 1.18 7.32 0.32
CA ASP A 149 0.82 8.66 0.81
C ASP A 149 1.16 9.76 -0.20
N PRO A 150 0.47 10.91 -0.13
CA PRO A 150 0.86 12.09 -0.86
C PRO A 150 2.16 12.69 -0.30
N VAL A 151 2.88 13.42 -1.13
CA VAL A 151 4.07 14.16 -0.67
C VAL A 151 3.69 15.21 0.37
N MET A 152 4.52 15.38 1.39
CA MET A 152 4.33 16.43 2.40
C MET A 152 4.39 17.81 1.77
N ARG A 153 5.39 18.05 0.94
CA ARG A 153 5.62 19.26 0.13
C ARG A 153 6.35 18.89 -1.15
N ARG A 154 6.29 19.75 -2.16
CA ARG A 154 7.05 19.59 -3.41
C ARG A 154 8.55 19.70 -3.20
N PHE A 155 8.94 20.58 -2.29
CA PHE A 155 10.31 20.79 -1.84
C PHE A 155 10.30 21.10 -0.33
N PHE A 156 11.24 20.54 0.41
CA PHE A 156 11.49 20.87 1.82
C PHE A 156 12.90 20.44 2.23
N LEU A 157 13.39 21.02 3.31
CA LEU A 157 14.64 20.62 3.96
C LEU A 157 14.31 19.65 5.10
N GLU A 158 14.89 18.47 5.06
CA GLU A 158 14.73 17.46 6.12
C GLU A 158 16.00 17.45 6.97
N GLU A 159 15.85 17.75 8.25
CA GLU A 159 16.95 17.56 9.20
C GLU A 159 16.97 16.11 9.69
N LYS A 160 18.08 15.42 9.47
CA LYS A 160 18.26 14.02 9.90
C LYS A 160 19.67 13.81 10.46
N LYS A 161 19.75 13.46 11.73
CA LYS A 161 21.03 13.21 12.43
C LYS A 161 22.04 14.35 12.29
N GLY A 162 21.56 15.61 12.41
CA GLY A 162 22.42 16.81 12.30
C GLY A 162 22.80 17.20 10.88
N SER A 163 22.26 16.55 9.86
CA SER A 163 22.44 16.90 8.45
C SER A 163 21.15 17.42 7.86
N ILE A 164 21.23 18.49 7.10
CA ILE A 164 20.09 19.07 6.35
C ILE A 164 20.12 18.48 4.94
N LEU A 165 19.07 17.76 4.58
CA LEU A 165 18.92 17.10 3.28
C LEU A 165 17.76 17.73 2.49
N PRO A 166 18.04 18.27 1.29
CA PRO A 166 16.96 18.75 0.42
C PRO A 166 16.12 17.57 -0.10
N ARG A 167 14.82 17.72 0.02
CA ARG A 167 13.83 16.78 -0.50
C ARG A 167 13.03 17.44 -1.59
N VAL A 168 13.05 16.87 -2.76
CA VAL A 168 12.29 17.31 -3.94
C VAL A 168 11.36 16.18 -4.35
N ALA A 169 10.12 16.51 -4.71
CA ALA A 169 9.23 15.52 -5.30
C ALA A 169 9.87 14.93 -6.58
N PRO A 170 9.85 13.60 -6.75
CA PRO A 170 10.53 12.96 -7.87
C PRO A 170 10.08 13.50 -9.23
N GLU A 171 11.01 13.72 -10.15
CA GLU A 171 10.74 14.26 -11.48
C GLU A 171 9.89 15.56 -11.47
N LEU A 172 10.08 16.41 -10.45
CA LEU A 172 9.38 17.68 -10.35
C LEU A 172 9.76 18.59 -11.53
N SER A 173 8.76 19.00 -12.29
CA SER A 173 8.88 19.87 -13.48
C SER A 173 7.64 20.74 -13.62
N LEU A 174 7.61 21.65 -14.60
CA LEU A 174 6.40 22.41 -14.92
C LEU A 174 5.21 21.51 -15.28
N ASP A 175 5.46 20.38 -15.89
CA ASP A 175 4.43 19.42 -16.30
C ASP A 175 3.87 18.63 -15.12
N THR A 176 4.70 18.31 -14.11
CA THR A 176 4.30 17.50 -12.94
C THR A 176 3.94 18.31 -11.71
N TRP A 177 4.27 19.60 -11.68
CA TRP A 177 4.05 20.51 -10.54
C TRP A 177 2.63 20.47 -10.01
N TRP A 178 1.63 20.50 -10.89
CA TRP A 178 0.21 20.58 -10.54
C TRP A 178 -0.35 19.29 -9.95
N TYR A 179 0.30 18.18 -10.18
CA TYR A 179 -0.10 16.86 -9.68
C TYR A 179 0.46 16.55 -8.28
N TYR A 180 1.53 17.22 -7.87
CA TYR A 180 2.11 17.11 -6.54
C TYR A 180 1.47 18.09 -5.54
N LYS A 181 0.17 17.90 -5.25
CA LYS A 181 -0.50 18.66 -4.19
C LYS A 181 0.04 18.18 -2.83
N ALA A 182 0.38 19.15 -1.95
CA ALA A 182 0.90 18.82 -0.62
C ALA A 182 -0.16 18.12 0.25
N ALA A 183 0.26 17.18 1.06
CA ALA A 183 -0.62 16.28 1.83
C ALA A 183 -1.66 17.03 2.68
N HIS A 184 -1.25 18.10 3.39
CA HIS A 184 -2.14 18.90 4.22
C HIS A 184 -3.11 19.82 3.45
N LEU A 185 -2.93 19.98 2.14
CA LEU A 185 -3.83 20.74 1.27
C LEU A 185 -4.86 19.87 0.57
N ILE A 186 -4.71 18.54 0.67
CA ILE A 186 -5.62 17.56 0.08
C ILE A 186 -6.84 17.38 0.99
N ASP A 187 -8.04 17.36 0.41
CA ASP A 187 -9.22 16.86 1.10
C ASP A 187 -9.03 15.37 1.43
N GLN A 188 -8.93 15.06 2.72
CA GLN A 188 -8.62 13.71 3.21
C GLN A 188 -9.70 12.69 2.90
N SER A 189 -10.91 13.12 2.56
CA SER A 189 -11.96 12.22 2.07
C SER A 189 -11.53 11.45 0.81
N TRP A 190 -10.75 12.08 -0.07
CA TRP A 190 -10.18 11.43 -1.24
C TRP A 190 -9.12 10.38 -0.90
N SER A 191 -8.31 10.65 0.12
CA SER A 191 -7.33 9.69 0.63
C SER A 191 -8.03 8.46 1.20
N VAL A 192 -9.12 8.66 1.95
CA VAL A 192 -9.96 7.59 2.51
C VAL A 192 -10.63 6.78 1.39
N ARG A 193 -11.24 7.44 0.41
CA ARG A 193 -11.87 6.77 -0.75
C ARG A 193 -10.87 5.92 -1.52
N ALA A 194 -9.70 6.49 -1.83
CA ALA A 194 -8.64 5.76 -2.52
C ALA A 194 -8.11 4.58 -1.69
N ALA A 195 -8.03 4.72 -0.36
CA ALA A 195 -7.66 3.63 0.53
C ALA A 195 -8.71 2.51 0.51
N GLY A 196 -10.00 2.83 0.52
CA GLY A 196 -11.10 1.86 0.40
C GLY A 196 -11.01 1.07 -0.90
N VAL A 197 -10.82 1.75 -2.02
CA VAL A 197 -10.65 1.12 -3.33
C VAL A 197 -9.46 0.15 -3.34
N ARG A 198 -8.30 0.58 -2.84
CA ARG A 198 -7.11 -0.27 -2.75
C ARG A 198 -7.30 -1.45 -1.79
N GLN A 199 -8.02 -1.25 -0.66
CA GLN A 199 -8.20 -2.28 0.37
C GLN A 199 -8.94 -3.51 -0.17
N ARG A 200 -9.80 -3.35 -1.16
CA ARG A 200 -10.43 -4.47 -1.87
C ARG A 200 -9.39 -5.48 -2.38
N HIS A 201 -8.23 -5.00 -2.80
CA HIS A 201 -7.17 -5.81 -3.42
C HIS A 201 -6.06 -6.19 -2.45
N ILE A 202 -6.01 -5.58 -1.26
CA ILE A 202 -4.97 -5.83 -0.25
C ILE A 202 -5.56 -6.71 0.83
N ASP A 203 -4.97 -7.88 1.07
CA ASP A 203 -5.48 -8.85 2.03
C ASP A 203 -5.09 -8.52 3.49
N GLN A 204 -4.04 -7.76 3.70
CA GLN A 204 -3.65 -7.25 5.02
C GLN A 204 -3.95 -5.73 5.13
N ALA A 205 -3.15 -4.98 5.87
CA ALA A 205 -3.35 -3.55 6.05
C ALA A 205 -2.49 -2.70 5.09
N GLN A 206 -2.86 -1.43 4.99
CA GLN A 206 -2.08 -0.41 4.30
C GLN A 206 -1.74 0.73 5.27
N SER A 207 -0.47 1.16 5.28
CA SER A 207 -0.01 2.28 6.11
C SER A 207 -0.46 3.60 5.49
N MET A 208 -1.73 3.93 5.73
CA MET A 208 -2.35 5.17 5.28
C MET A 208 -2.31 6.20 6.40
N ASN A 209 -1.82 7.40 6.13
CA ASN A 209 -1.87 8.52 7.06
C ASN A 209 -2.99 9.50 6.67
N LEU A 210 -3.57 10.15 7.67
CA LEU A 210 -4.43 11.32 7.51
C LEU A 210 -3.63 12.58 7.81
N TYR A 211 -3.77 13.60 7.00
CA TYR A 211 -3.06 14.88 7.11
C TYR A 211 -4.07 15.98 7.38
N ILE A 212 -4.11 16.46 8.60
CA ILE A 212 -5.08 17.47 9.05
C ILE A 212 -4.37 18.77 9.46
N THR A 213 -5.09 19.85 9.38
CA THR A 213 -4.69 21.17 9.87
C THR A 213 -5.48 21.54 11.12
N ASN A 214 -5.14 22.63 11.81
CA ASN A 214 -5.76 23.02 13.07
C ASN A 214 -7.23 23.44 12.93
N ASP A 215 -7.69 23.71 11.72
CA ASP A 215 -9.09 24.05 11.38
C ASP A 215 -10.01 22.82 11.29
N TYR A 216 -9.45 21.59 11.33
CA TYR A 216 -10.27 20.39 11.41
C TYR A 216 -10.96 20.29 12.77
N THR A 217 -12.28 20.23 12.74
CA THR A 217 -13.09 19.95 13.94
C THR A 217 -13.05 18.48 14.30
N MET A 218 -13.28 18.16 15.57
CA MET A 218 -13.40 16.75 16.03
C MET A 218 -14.44 15.98 15.22
N ARG A 219 -15.54 16.64 14.85
CA ARG A 219 -16.59 16.01 14.01
C ARG A 219 -16.09 15.60 12.64
N GLN A 220 -15.26 16.44 12.00
CA GLN A 220 -14.68 16.11 10.68
C GLN A 220 -13.68 14.97 10.80
N VAL A 221 -12.85 14.95 11.84
CA VAL A 221 -11.92 13.85 12.09
C VAL A 221 -12.68 12.53 12.31
N LEU A 222 -13.71 12.52 13.15
CA LEU A 222 -14.55 11.34 13.36
C LEU A 222 -15.26 10.89 12.06
N ALA A 223 -15.70 11.81 11.22
CA ALA A 223 -16.30 11.47 9.92
C ALA A 223 -15.29 10.72 9.04
N LEU A 224 -14.02 11.15 8.96
CA LEU A 224 -12.99 10.46 8.19
C LEU A 224 -12.76 9.02 8.68
N TYR A 225 -12.76 8.79 10.01
CA TYR A 225 -12.65 7.44 10.57
C TYR A 225 -13.86 6.57 10.24
N LEU A 226 -15.07 7.12 10.34
CA LEU A 226 -16.29 6.40 9.98
C LEU A 226 -16.34 6.07 8.49
N ASP A 227 -15.91 6.99 7.64
CA ASP A 227 -15.88 6.76 6.20
C ASP A 227 -14.80 5.74 5.81
N ALA A 228 -13.65 5.74 6.48
CA ALA A 228 -12.63 4.72 6.31
C ALA A 228 -13.19 3.33 6.70
N TRP A 229 -13.84 3.23 7.85
CA TRP A 229 -14.48 1.98 8.28
C TRP A 229 -15.57 1.51 7.30
N ARG A 230 -16.46 2.40 6.85
CA ARG A 230 -17.50 2.09 5.87
C ARG A 230 -16.94 1.66 4.52
N SER A 231 -15.79 2.20 4.14
CA SER A 231 -15.07 1.84 2.91
C SER A 231 -14.28 0.53 3.04
N GLY A 232 -14.34 -0.16 4.18
CA GLY A 232 -13.65 -1.42 4.42
C GLY A 232 -12.14 -1.28 4.68
N VAL A 233 -11.64 -0.07 4.94
CA VAL A 233 -10.22 0.15 5.30
C VAL A 233 -9.95 -0.49 6.65
N LYS A 234 -8.95 -1.36 6.73
CA LYS A 234 -8.64 -2.12 7.94
C LYS A 234 -8.03 -1.27 9.04
N THR A 235 -7.14 -0.35 8.69
CA THR A 235 -6.44 0.51 9.68
C THR A 235 -6.13 1.88 9.08
N ILE A 236 -6.12 2.90 9.93
CA ILE A 236 -5.48 4.19 9.71
C ILE A 236 -4.20 4.18 10.55
N TYR A 237 -3.06 4.59 9.97
CA TYR A 237 -1.77 4.50 10.65
C TYR A 237 -1.55 5.68 11.59
N TYR A 238 -1.36 6.89 11.06
CA TYR A 238 -1.23 8.11 11.85
C TYR A 238 -2.18 9.21 11.40
N ILE A 239 -2.59 10.06 12.34
CA ILE A 239 -3.03 11.42 12.04
C ILE A 239 -1.81 12.33 12.19
N ARG A 240 -1.45 13.01 11.12
CA ARG A 240 -0.39 14.02 11.08
C ARG A 240 -1.03 15.40 11.09
N SER A 241 -0.99 16.08 12.23
CA SER A 241 -1.49 17.44 12.38
C SER A 241 -0.38 18.45 12.05
N LYS A 242 -0.78 19.57 11.47
CA LYS A 242 0.09 20.71 11.21
C LYS A 242 -0.62 22.00 11.61
N SER A 243 0.10 22.90 12.37
CA SER A 243 -0.32 24.27 12.55
C SER A 243 0.00 25.07 11.29
N LEU A 244 -0.94 25.85 10.81
CA LEU A 244 -0.74 26.75 9.66
C LEU A 244 0.26 27.87 9.99
N GLU A 245 0.40 28.23 11.26
CA GLU A 245 1.30 29.31 11.74
C GLU A 245 2.79 28.98 11.62
N VAL A 246 3.16 27.70 11.47
CA VAL A 246 4.58 27.29 11.38
C VAL A 246 5.15 27.45 9.95
N GLU A 247 4.31 27.72 8.94
CA GLU A 247 4.81 27.90 7.56
C GLU A 247 5.59 29.18 7.33
N ASP A 248 5.29 30.25 8.07
CA ASP A 248 5.92 31.57 7.87
C ASP A 248 7.27 31.73 8.59
N CYS A 249 7.57 30.90 9.61
CA CYS A 249 8.82 31.00 10.38
C CYS A 249 10.02 30.29 9.74
N GLU A 250 9.82 29.28 8.89
CA GLU A 250 10.93 28.55 8.25
C GLU A 250 11.60 29.35 7.10
N SER A 251 10.91 30.38 6.57
CA SER A 251 11.49 31.26 5.55
C SER A 251 12.32 32.42 6.14
N CYS A 252 12.25 32.65 7.46
CA CYS A 252 12.93 33.74 8.14
C CYS A 252 14.19 33.33 8.90
N ALA A 253 14.54 32.07 8.93
CA ALA A 253 15.77 31.56 9.53
C ALA A 253 16.84 31.32 8.45
N SER A 254 17.29 32.41 7.82
CA SER A 254 18.52 32.47 7.01
C SER A 254 19.49 33.47 7.64
#